data_5a1c808ad6ea3b53267b14f660446176
#
_entry.id   5a1c808ad6ea3b53267b14f660446176
#
_cell.length_a   1.000
_cell.length_b   1.000
_cell.length_c   1.000
_cell.angle_alpha   90.00
_cell.angle_beta   90.00
_cell.angle_gamma   90.00
#
_symmetry.space_group_name_H-M   'P 1'
#
loop_
_entity.id
_entity.type
_entity.pdbx_description
1 polymer ?
#
loop_
_entity_poly.entity_id
_entity_poly.type
_entity_poly.pdbx_seq_one_letter_code
_entity_poly.pdbx_strand_id
1 'polypeptide(L)'
;MDKYTLENEYLRIETSTFGAELQSIKDKTTGYEYLWHGDKAYWARRSPILFPIVGKVWNGRMLYHDKEYPLSQHGFARDCEFEAINVLDLNRKFNYRFSSFSAMAFLLSSNDDTRKIYPFDFDLYVVYQLEERSVRVHWIVDNKTDGDIYFQIGAHPAFNYRDFDAEAAVQGYMKFNRSGHLSLTRLECGGYAAAERGDFFVQELGVPITKDTFAGDALVFENQLNSVALCDKQGEPYVELSFDAPVVGLWSPAKTGYAPFMCIEPWYGRCDDSNFEGSYNNKPYINHLQKEEIFKTCYIMNFIK
;
A
#
# COMPACT_ATOMS: atom_id res chain seq x y z
N MET A 1 3.01 21.05 -6.00
CA MET A 1 3.56 19.87 -5.31
C MET A 1 4.29 20.34 -4.06
N ASP A 2 3.58 20.45 -2.96
CA ASP A 2 4.12 20.92 -1.70
C ASP A 2 4.65 19.75 -0.88
N LYS A 3 5.68 19.99 -0.08
CA LYS A 3 6.28 18.98 0.80
C LYS A 3 6.00 19.31 2.25
N TYR A 4 5.68 18.30 3.02
CA TYR A 4 5.43 18.40 4.45
C TYR A 4 6.37 17.45 5.19
N THR A 5 6.81 17.88 6.35
CA THR A 5 7.77 17.13 7.18
C THR A 5 7.23 16.99 8.58
N LEU A 6 7.33 15.78 9.14
CA LEU A 6 7.25 15.52 10.57
C LEU A 6 8.57 14.92 11.06
N GLU A 7 8.97 15.29 12.25
CA GLU A 7 10.12 14.66 12.89
C GLU A 7 9.94 14.56 14.41
N ASN A 8 10.55 13.56 14.97
CA ASN A 8 10.71 13.40 16.39
C ASN A 8 12.21 13.14 16.74
N GLU A 9 12.50 12.58 17.89
CA GLU A 9 13.86 12.22 18.31
C GLU A 9 14.51 11.19 17.37
N TYR A 10 13.72 10.25 16.82
CA TYR A 10 14.20 9.06 16.11
C TYR A 10 14.14 9.17 14.60
N LEU A 11 13.02 9.66 14.09
CA LEU A 11 12.70 9.65 12.67
C LEU A 11 12.37 11.04 12.14
N ARG A 12 12.67 11.23 10.86
CA ARG A 12 12.15 12.30 10.03
C ARG A 12 11.43 11.69 8.84
N ILE A 13 10.18 12.09 8.61
CA ILE A 13 9.39 11.69 7.44
C ILE A 13 9.05 12.89 6.58
N GLU A 14 9.03 12.69 5.26
CA GLU A 14 8.61 13.69 4.30
C GLU A 14 7.50 13.14 3.42
N THR A 15 6.49 13.97 3.10
CA THR A 15 5.40 13.66 2.19
C THR A 15 5.26 14.72 1.11
N SER A 16 4.63 14.34 0.01
CA SER A 16 4.19 15.26 -1.04
C SER A 16 2.67 15.34 -1.05
N THR A 17 2.09 16.51 -1.37
CA THR A 17 0.65 16.63 -1.66
C THR A 17 0.24 15.84 -2.89
N PHE A 18 1.13 15.60 -3.83
CA PHE A 18 0.86 14.75 -4.98
C PHE A 18 0.81 13.28 -4.56
N GLY A 19 -0.37 12.67 -4.69
CA GLY A 19 -0.66 11.32 -4.22
C GLY A 19 -0.73 11.18 -2.70
N ALA A 20 -0.59 12.24 -1.92
CA ALA A 20 -0.30 12.24 -0.49
C ALA A 20 0.86 11.27 -0.15
N GLU A 21 1.82 11.11 -1.08
CA GLU A 21 2.81 10.04 -1.07
C GLU A 21 3.96 10.33 -0.10
N LEU A 22 4.33 9.36 0.76
CA LEU A 22 5.58 9.41 1.51
C LEU A 22 6.77 9.45 0.55
N GLN A 23 7.69 10.38 0.79
CA GLN A 23 8.87 10.64 -0.03
C GLN A 23 10.17 10.21 0.64
N SER A 24 10.20 10.17 1.98
CA SER A 24 11.36 9.80 2.78
C SER A 24 10.93 9.34 4.16
N ILE A 25 11.64 8.35 4.71
CA ILE A 25 11.57 7.92 6.11
C ILE A 25 13.02 7.70 6.56
N LYS A 26 13.56 8.65 7.29
CA LYS A 26 14.97 8.68 7.64
C LYS A 26 15.22 8.51 9.13
N ASP A 27 16.12 7.60 9.49
CA ASP A 27 16.65 7.48 10.85
C ASP A 27 17.55 8.69 11.16
N LYS A 28 17.24 9.45 12.21
CA LYS A 28 18.01 10.66 12.58
C LYS A 28 19.35 10.33 13.24
N THR A 29 19.49 9.14 13.80
CA THR A 29 20.73 8.72 14.48
C THR A 29 21.77 8.21 13.48
N THR A 30 21.34 7.33 12.57
CA THR A 30 22.22 6.67 11.61
C THR A 30 22.28 7.37 10.25
N GLY A 31 21.28 8.18 9.94
CA GLY A 31 21.09 8.79 8.62
C GLY A 31 20.56 7.81 7.57
N TYR A 32 20.20 6.56 7.96
CA TYR A 32 19.70 5.56 7.03
C TYR A 32 18.31 5.96 6.48
N GLU A 33 18.15 5.86 5.15
CA GLU A 33 16.89 6.09 4.45
C GLU A 33 16.19 4.75 4.24
N TYR A 34 15.06 4.55 4.92
CA TYR A 34 14.31 3.31 4.82
C TYR A 34 13.53 3.22 3.51
N LEU A 35 13.02 4.36 3.02
CA LEU A 35 12.15 4.38 1.85
C LEU A 35 12.95 4.49 0.55
N TRP A 36 12.54 3.74 -0.47
CA TRP A 36 13.07 3.85 -1.81
C TRP A 36 12.90 5.27 -2.37
N HIS A 37 13.91 5.78 -3.07
CA HIS A 37 13.94 7.18 -3.52
C HIS A 37 13.32 7.43 -4.91
N GLY A 38 12.77 6.38 -5.58
CA GLY A 38 12.02 6.51 -6.83
C GLY A 38 12.88 6.65 -8.08
N ASP A 39 14.05 5.99 -8.15
CA ASP A 39 14.85 5.96 -9.38
C ASP A 39 14.09 5.23 -10.50
N LYS A 40 13.89 5.94 -11.61
CA LYS A 40 13.16 5.45 -12.79
C LYS A 40 13.83 4.26 -13.48
N ALA A 41 15.11 3.99 -13.20
CA ALA A 41 15.79 2.81 -13.69
C ALA A 41 15.15 1.52 -13.17
N TYR A 42 14.55 1.56 -11.99
CA TYR A 42 13.87 0.44 -11.35
C TYR A 42 12.37 0.69 -11.23
N TRP A 43 11.98 1.73 -10.48
CA TRP A 43 10.58 2.08 -10.24
C TRP A 43 10.45 3.54 -9.79
N ALA A 44 9.65 4.32 -10.52
CA ALA A 44 9.57 5.77 -10.38
C ALA A 44 8.71 6.28 -9.20
N ARG A 45 8.14 5.37 -8.39
CA ARG A 45 7.33 5.70 -7.21
C ARG A 45 8.06 5.27 -5.94
N ARG A 46 7.50 5.62 -4.77
CA ARG A 46 8.09 5.34 -3.46
C ARG A 46 7.12 4.62 -2.52
N SER A 47 5.93 5.19 -2.31
CA SER A 47 4.90 4.68 -1.41
C SER A 47 3.50 5.13 -1.86
N PRO A 48 3.09 4.82 -3.10
CA PRO A 48 1.81 5.31 -3.61
C PRO A 48 0.62 4.70 -2.87
N ILE A 49 -0.46 5.48 -2.76
CA ILE A 49 -1.75 5.04 -2.25
C ILE A 49 -2.57 4.51 -3.40
N LEU A 50 -3.15 3.33 -3.22
CA LEU A 50 -3.95 2.61 -4.19
C LEU A 50 -5.43 2.89 -3.90
N PHE A 51 -6.12 3.61 -4.80
CA PHE A 51 -7.55 3.93 -4.68
C PHE A 51 -8.10 4.43 -6.02
N PRO A 52 -9.31 4.08 -6.45
CA PRO A 52 -10.30 3.25 -5.74
C PRO A 52 -10.18 1.75 -6.01
N ILE A 53 -9.13 1.30 -6.66
CA ILE A 53 -8.85 -0.12 -6.90
C ILE A 53 -7.42 -0.49 -6.48
N VAL A 54 -7.24 -1.76 -6.10
CA VAL A 54 -5.96 -2.41 -5.89
C VAL A 54 -5.69 -3.35 -7.07
N GLY A 55 -4.49 -3.30 -7.63
CA GLY A 55 -4.15 -4.08 -8.81
C GLY A 55 -4.89 -3.60 -10.06
N LYS A 56 -5.27 -4.52 -10.93
CA LYS A 56 -5.96 -4.25 -12.19
C LYS A 56 -7.43 -4.68 -12.14
N VAL A 57 -8.27 -3.97 -12.86
CA VAL A 57 -9.61 -4.42 -13.26
C VAL A 57 -9.49 -5.12 -14.62
N TRP A 58 -10.29 -6.17 -14.84
CA TRP A 58 -10.23 -6.96 -16.08
C TRP A 58 -10.44 -6.07 -17.31
N ASN A 59 -9.60 -6.25 -18.30
CA ASN A 59 -9.56 -5.43 -19.53
C ASN A 59 -9.42 -3.90 -19.30
N GLY A 60 -8.93 -3.46 -18.11
CA GLY A 60 -8.71 -2.06 -17.78
C GLY A 60 -9.99 -1.24 -17.59
N ARG A 61 -11.12 -1.89 -17.33
CA ARG A 61 -12.43 -1.25 -17.20
C ARG A 61 -13.24 -1.82 -16.04
N MET A 62 -13.82 -0.93 -15.29
CA MET A 62 -14.79 -1.22 -14.24
C MET A 62 -16.19 -1.25 -14.82
N LEU A 63 -16.92 -2.34 -14.64
CA LEU A 63 -18.34 -2.42 -15.02
C LEU A 63 -19.22 -2.09 -13.81
N TYR A 64 -20.07 -1.06 -13.92
CA TYR A 64 -21.02 -0.69 -12.88
C TYR A 64 -22.32 -0.16 -13.47
N HIS A 65 -23.46 -0.75 -13.11
CA HIS A 65 -24.80 -0.45 -13.67
C HIS A 65 -24.80 -0.42 -15.21
N ASP A 66 -24.25 -1.47 -15.84
CA ASP A 66 -24.17 -1.64 -17.30
C ASP A 66 -23.36 -0.56 -18.04
N LYS A 67 -22.59 0.24 -17.29
CA LYS A 67 -21.65 1.22 -17.83
C LYS A 67 -20.21 0.80 -17.55
N GLU A 68 -19.35 1.07 -18.52
CA GLU A 68 -17.92 0.83 -18.41
C GLU A 68 -17.18 2.12 -18.06
N TYR A 69 -16.28 2.03 -17.10
CA TYR A 69 -15.45 3.13 -16.65
C TYR A 69 -13.97 2.71 -16.77
N PRO A 70 -13.11 3.47 -17.47
CA PRO A 70 -11.71 3.14 -17.60
C PRO A 70 -10.99 3.37 -16.28
N LEU A 71 -10.34 2.35 -15.75
CA LEU A 71 -9.50 2.46 -14.55
C LEU A 71 -8.12 1.87 -14.83
N SER A 72 -7.09 2.67 -14.61
CA SER A 72 -5.71 2.22 -14.65
C SER A 72 -5.37 1.36 -13.42
N GLN A 73 -4.33 0.53 -13.54
CA GLN A 73 -3.81 -0.25 -12.41
C GLN A 73 -3.60 0.62 -11.17
N HIS A 74 -4.12 0.17 -10.03
CA HIS A 74 -4.08 0.84 -8.73
C HIS A 74 -4.90 2.14 -8.64
N GLY A 75 -5.77 2.41 -9.61
CA GLY A 75 -6.63 3.59 -9.61
C GLY A 75 -5.87 4.90 -9.85
N PHE A 76 -6.46 6.00 -9.39
CA PHE A 76 -6.02 7.35 -9.74
C PHE A 76 -5.50 8.19 -8.56
N ALA A 77 -5.79 7.85 -7.31
CA ALA A 77 -5.47 8.72 -6.17
C ALA A 77 -3.99 9.08 -6.10
N ARG A 78 -3.12 8.13 -6.44
CA ARG A 78 -1.65 8.33 -6.50
C ARG A 78 -1.18 9.35 -7.53
N ASP A 79 -2.06 9.75 -8.46
CA ASP A 79 -1.79 10.71 -9.55
C ASP A 79 -2.59 12.02 -9.37
N CYS A 80 -3.22 12.21 -8.20
CA CYS A 80 -3.97 13.40 -7.85
C CYS A 80 -3.23 14.29 -6.86
N GLU A 81 -3.50 15.59 -6.90
CA GLU A 81 -3.08 16.53 -5.87
C GLU A 81 -4.06 16.48 -4.71
N PHE A 82 -3.56 16.26 -3.50
CA PHE A 82 -4.31 16.28 -2.25
C PHE A 82 -4.18 17.65 -1.59
N GLU A 83 -5.22 18.10 -0.92
CA GLU A 83 -5.19 19.25 -0.05
C GLU A 83 -4.59 18.86 1.31
N ALA A 84 -3.59 19.61 1.78
CA ALA A 84 -3.12 19.46 3.15
C ALA A 84 -4.11 20.13 4.11
N ILE A 85 -4.60 19.41 5.09
CA ILE A 85 -5.64 19.84 6.02
C ILE A 85 -5.18 19.78 7.47
N ASN A 86 -5.86 20.54 8.33
CA ASN A 86 -5.55 20.56 9.75
C ASN A 86 -6.08 19.28 10.44
N VAL A 87 -5.21 18.51 11.08
CA VAL A 87 -5.57 17.29 11.82
C VAL A 87 -6.57 17.55 12.96
N LEU A 88 -6.64 18.77 13.51
CA LEU A 88 -7.61 19.11 14.54
C LEU A 88 -9.05 19.15 14.00
N ASP A 89 -9.24 19.39 12.71
CA ASP A 89 -10.55 19.32 12.06
C ASP A 89 -10.99 17.86 11.92
N LEU A 90 -10.06 16.94 11.60
CA LEU A 90 -10.32 15.51 11.59
C LEU A 90 -10.68 14.98 12.98
N ASN A 91 -10.00 15.46 14.03
CA ASN A 91 -10.32 15.09 15.40
C ASN A 91 -11.78 15.40 15.73
N ARG A 92 -12.25 16.59 15.33
CA ARG A 92 -13.64 17.01 15.54
C ARG A 92 -14.63 16.19 14.69
N LYS A 93 -14.30 15.99 13.41
CA LYS A 93 -15.19 15.30 12.45
C LYS A 93 -15.32 13.81 12.72
N PHE A 94 -14.22 13.13 13.07
CA PHE A 94 -14.14 11.66 13.12
C PHE A 94 -13.85 11.09 14.50
N ASN A 95 -13.81 11.94 15.54
CA ASN A 95 -13.50 11.57 16.92
C ASN A 95 -12.10 10.92 17.09
N TYR A 96 -11.09 11.45 16.39
CA TYR A 96 -9.69 11.12 16.62
C TYR A 96 -9.07 12.04 17.68
N ARG A 97 -7.81 11.73 18.06
CA ARG A 97 -7.00 12.54 18.99
C ARG A 97 -5.59 12.73 18.46
N PHE A 98 -5.45 13.09 17.20
CA PHE A 98 -4.15 13.42 16.61
C PHE A 98 -3.59 14.70 17.21
N SER A 99 -2.27 14.72 17.43
CA SER A 99 -1.53 15.94 17.75
C SER A 99 -0.99 16.58 16.47
N SER A 100 -1.12 17.86 16.33
CA SER A 100 -0.54 18.61 15.20
C SER A 100 1.00 18.60 15.19
N PHE A 101 1.64 18.18 16.27
CA PHE A 101 3.09 18.04 16.35
C PHE A 101 3.58 16.65 15.86
N SER A 102 2.69 15.65 15.81
CA SER A 102 3.04 14.29 15.46
C SER A 102 2.20 13.70 14.32
N ALA A 103 1.30 14.49 13.74
CA ALA A 103 0.47 14.03 12.63
C ALA A 103 0.29 15.11 11.55
N MET A 104 0.19 14.67 10.30
CA MET A 104 -0.16 15.47 9.13
C MET A 104 -1.24 14.76 8.33
N ALA A 105 -2.14 15.52 7.71
CA ALA A 105 -3.31 14.98 7.04
C ALA A 105 -3.51 15.59 5.66
N PHE A 106 -4.02 14.76 4.75
CA PHE A 106 -4.28 15.11 3.38
C PHE A 106 -5.68 14.65 2.97
N LEU A 107 -6.34 15.42 2.13
CA LEU A 107 -7.69 15.17 1.63
C LEU A 107 -7.71 15.15 0.10
N LEU A 108 -8.32 14.13 -0.46
CA LEU A 108 -8.76 14.10 -1.86
C LEU A 108 -10.28 13.96 -1.89
N SER A 109 -10.97 14.96 -2.41
CA SER A 109 -12.41 14.91 -2.66
C SER A 109 -12.72 14.56 -4.11
N SER A 110 -13.82 13.85 -4.33
CA SER A 110 -14.35 13.63 -5.69
C SER A 110 -14.64 14.95 -6.40
N ASN A 111 -14.48 14.96 -7.71
CA ASN A 111 -14.75 16.09 -8.57
C ASN A 111 -15.32 15.60 -9.92
N ASP A 112 -15.59 16.52 -10.85
CA ASP A 112 -16.17 16.17 -12.15
C ASP A 112 -15.27 15.26 -12.99
N ASP A 113 -13.94 15.34 -12.83
CA ASP A 113 -13.01 14.47 -13.56
C ASP A 113 -12.97 13.07 -12.95
N THR A 114 -12.95 12.95 -11.61
CA THR A 114 -13.00 11.64 -10.96
C THR A 114 -14.31 10.91 -11.24
N ARG A 115 -15.47 11.63 -11.32
CA ARG A 115 -16.77 11.03 -11.63
C ARG A 115 -16.87 10.42 -13.03
N LYS A 116 -16.06 10.90 -13.98
CA LYS A 116 -16.01 10.34 -15.35
C LYS A 116 -15.45 8.91 -15.39
N ILE A 117 -14.57 8.58 -14.43
CA ILE A 117 -13.85 7.30 -14.37
C ILE A 117 -14.23 6.45 -13.14
N TYR A 118 -14.87 7.08 -12.14
CA TYR A 118 -15.34 6.44 -10.91
C TYR A 118 -16.58 7.17 -10.41
N PRO A 119 -17.80 6.66 -10.67
CA PRO A 119 -19.05 7.41 -10.55
C PRO A 119 -19.57 7.52 -9.12
N PHE A 120 -18.70 7.80 -8.18
CA PHE A 120 -19.04 7.94 -6.76
C PHE A 120 -18.45 9.24 -6.20
N ASP A 121 -19.17 9.81 -5.25
CA ASP A 121 -18.71 10.94 -4.46
C ASP A 121 -18.08 10.47 -3.16
N PHE A 122 -16.88 10.96 -2.87
CA PHE A 122 -16.11 10.56 -1.72
C PHE A 122 -15.22 11.69 -1.20
N ASP A 123 -14.86 11.60 0.07
CA ASP A 123 -13.69 12.24 0.66
C ASP A 123 -12.72 11.15 1.13
N LEU A 124 -11.52 11.11 0.57
CA LEU A 124 -10.43 10.23 1.00
C LEU A 124 -9.44 11.02 1.84
N TYR A 125 -9.32 10.66 3.11
CA TYR A 125 -8.33 11.25 4.02
C TYR A 125 -7.18 10.27 4.25
N VAL A 126 -5.96 10.80 4.21
CA VAL A 126 -4.73 10.09 4.53
C VAL A 126 -4.05 10.83 5.67
N VAL A 127 -3.78 10.15 6.78
CA VAL A 127 -3.10 10.74 7.93
C VAL A 127 -1.86 9.94 8.25
N TYR A 128 -0.74 10.63 8.30
CA TYR A 128 0.54 10.09 8.78
C TYR A 128 0.75 10.55 10.20
N GLN A 129 0.88 9.59 11.11
CA GLN A 129 1.16 9.83 12.52
C GLN A 129 2.52 9.24 12.88
N LEU A 130 3.40 10.06 13.42
CA LEU A 130 4.75 9.69 13.84
C LEU A 130 4.77 9.44 15.36
N GLU A 131 5.06 8.19 15.75
CA GLU A 131 5.12 7.76 17.14
C GLU A 131 6.44 7.01 17.38
N GLU A 132 7.34 7.57 18.19
CA GLU A 132 8.67 6.99 18.44
C GLU A 132 9.37 6.56 17.13
N ARG A 133 9.62 5.27 16.95
CA ARG A 133 10.20 4.69 15.74
C ARG A 133 9.15 4.07 14.79
N SER A 134 7.93 4.56 14.84
CA SER A 134 6.83 4.03 14.03
C SER A 134 6.12 5.14 13.24
N VAL A 135 5.70 4.82 12.04
CA VAL A 135 4.78 5.63 11.24
C VAL A 135 3.47 4.88 11.10
N ARG A 136 2.41 5.42 11.67
CA ARG A 136 1.05 4.90 11.50
C ARG A 136 0.38 5.67 10.37
N VAL A 137 -0.14 4.95 9.41
CA VAL A 137 -0.89 5.51 8.27
C VAL A 137 -2.35 5.19 8.44
N HIS A 138 -3.18 6.23 8.60
CA HIS A 138 -4.64 6.07 8.70
C HIS A 138 -5.28 6.43 7.38
N TRP A 139 -6.26 5.64 6.98
CA TRP A 139 -7.14 5.93 5.87
C TRP A 139 -8.57 6.10 6.36
N ILE A 140 -9.23 7.14 5.86
CA ILE A 140 -10.66 7.37 6.10
C ILE A 140 -11.30 7.60 4.75
N VAL A 141 -12.30 6.81 4.40
CA VAL A 141 -13.15 7.03 3.23
C VAL A 141 -14.54 7.40 3.73
N ASP A 142 -14.96 8.63 3.44
CA ASP A 142 -16.25 9.18 3.82
C ASP A 142 -17.15 9.18 2.58
N ASN A 143 -18.23 8.39 2.60
CA ASN A 143 -19.16 8.29 1.49
C ASN A 143 -19.96 9.60 1.34
N LYS A 144 -19.78 10.29 0.21
CA LYS A 144 -20.50 11.50 -0.17
C LYS A 144 -21.56 11.25 -1.26
N THR A 145 -21.63 10.01 -1.76
CA THR A 145 -22.63 9.59 -2.74
C THR A 145 -24.02 9.61 -2.09
N ASP A 146 -25.03 10.03 -2.85
CA ASP A 146 -26.44 9.88 -2.46
C ASP A 146 -26.89 8.43 -2.68
N GLY A 147 -26.25 7.50 -1.96
CA GLY A 147 -26.40 6.06 -2.08
C GLY A 147 -25.13 5.31 -1.63
N ASP A 148 -24.97 4.10 -2.12
CA ASP A 148 -23.87 3.22 -1.81
C ASP A 148 -22.60 3.60 -2.59
N ILE A 149 -21.44 3.40 -1.95
CA ILE A 149 -20.12 3.47 -2.59
C ILE A 149 -19.38 2.14 -2.47
N TYR A 150 -18.65 1.76 -3.50
CA TYR A 150 -17.80 0.59 -3.55
C TYR A 150 -16.38 0.99 -3.88
N PHE A 151 -15.39 0.51 -3.13
CA PHE A 151 -13.98 0.86 -3.35
C PHE A 151 -13.03 -0.20 -2.82
N GLN A 152 -11.80 -0.12 -3.25
CA GLN A 152 -10.66 -0.79 -2.63
C GLN A 152 -9.61 0.26 -2.27
N ILE A 153 -8.81 -0.01 -1.23
CA ILE A 153 -7.71 0.85 -0.82
C ILE A 153 -6.51 0.02 -0.40
N GLY A 154 -5.30 0.52 -0.67
CA GLY A 154 -4.07 -0.15 -0.29
C GLY A 154 -2.87 0.78 -0.25
N ALA A 155 -1.79 0.28 0.33
CA ALA A 155 -0.47 0.90 0.31
C ALA A 155 0.48 0.14 -0.60
N HIS A 156 1.56 0.83 -1.02
CA HIS A 156 2.62 0.23 -1.82
C HIS A 156 4.01 0.80 -1.44
N PRO A 157 4.36 0.84 -0.12
CA PRO A 157 5.65 1.37 0.32
C PRO A 157 6.79 0.45 -0.10
N ALA A 158 7.84 1.04 -0.66
CA ALA A 158 9.06 0.36 -1.06
C ALA A 158 10.18 0.63 -0.05
N PHE A 159 10.76 -0.42 0.51
CA PHE A 159 11.81 -0.32 1.52
C PHE A 159 13.16 -0.74 0.96
N ASN A 160 14.16 0.11 1.16
CA ASN A 160 15.53 -0.18 0.75
C ASN A 160 16.08 -1.41 1.47
N TYR A 161 16.81 -2.26 0.75
CA TYR A 161 17.61 -3.30 1.40
C TYR A 161 18.80 -2.67 2.13
N ARG A 162 19.07 -3.15 3.34
CA ARG A 162 20.33 -2.85 4.01
C ARG A 162 21.48 -3.54 3.25
N ASP A 163 22.56 -2.81 3.05
CA ASP A 163 23.76 -3.34 2.41
C ASP A 163 23.50 -4.04 1.07
N PHE A 164 22.67 -3.38 0.21
CA PHE A 164 22.34 -3.88 -1.11
C PHE A 164 23.62 -4.23 -1.90
N ASP A 165 23.64 -5.43 -2.46
CA ASP A 165 24.71 -5.93 -3.33
C ASP A 165 24.08 -6.73 -4.48
N ALA A 166 24.18 -6.23 -5.70
CA ALA A 166 23.58 -6.86 -6.88
C ALA A 166 24.12 -8.26 -7.18
N GLU A 167 25.31 -8.60 -6.67
CA GLU A 167 25.94 -9.90 -6.88
C GLU A 167 25.67 -10.90 -5.74
N ALA A 168 25.11 -10.46 -4.62
CA ALA A 168 24.80 -11.33 -3.51
C ALA A 168 23.74 -12.37 -3.89
N ALA A 169 23.89 -13.60 -3.39
CA ALA A 169 22.89 -14.65 -3.59
C ALA A 169 21.56 -14.35 -2.86
N VAL A 170 21.64 -13.64 -1.72
CA VAL A 170 20.50 -13.26 -0.87
C VAL A 170 20.65 -11.80 -0.48
N GLN A 171 19.57 -11.01 -0.62
CA GLN A 171 19.55 -9.60 -0.22
C GLN A 171 19.11 -9.37 1.23
N GLY A 172 18.52 -10.36 1.84
CA GLY A 172 17.96 -10.35 3.18
C GLY A 172 16.86 -11.39 3.27
N TYR A 173 16.01 -11.26 4.28
CA TYR A 173 14.94 -12.22 4.54
C TYR A 173 13.61 -11.52 4.77
N MET A 174 12.53 -12.17 4.38
CA MET A 174 11.16 -11.83 4.80
C MET A 174 10.79 -12.71 5.99
N LYS A 175 10.41 -12.10 7.12
CA LYS A 175 9.80 -12.81 8.26
C LYS A 175 8.31 -12.52 8.30
N PHE A 176 7.55 -13.55 8.63
CA PHE A 176 6.09 -13.51 8.69
C PHE A 176 5.64 -13.80 10.13
N ASN A 177 4.45 -13.37 10.51
CA ASN A 177 3.87 -13.66 11.83
C ASN A 177 3.49 -15.14 12.03
N ARG A 178 3.82 -16.00 11.05
CA ARG A 178 3.62 -17.46 11.13
C ARG A 178 4.61 -18.19 10.22
N SER A 179 4.85 -19.46 10.50
CA SER A 179 5.62 -20.40 9.67
C SER A 179 4.70 -21.50 9.08
N GLY A 180 5.27 -22.30 8.19
CA GLY A 180 4.58 -23.40 7.50
C GLY A 180 4.03 -23.02 6.14
N HIS A 181 3.05 -23.77 5.66
CA HIS A 181 2.48 -23.57 4.34
C HIS A 181 1.48 -22.42 4.31
N LEU A 182 1.61 -21.54 3.32
CA LEU A 182 0.69 -20.47 2.98
C LEU A 182 0.13 -20.70 1.58
N SER A 183 -1.14 -20.38 1.39
CA SER A 183 -1.75 -20.32 0.07
C SER A 183 -1.31 -19.05 -0.66
N LEU A 184 -0.67 -19.20 -1.81
CA LEU A 184 -0.20 -18.10 -2.64
C LEU A 184 -1.20 -17.83 -3.78
N THR A 185 -1.73 -16.64 -3.85
CA THR A 185 -2.47 -16.17 -5.02
C THR A 185 -1.45 -15.78 -6.10
N ARG A 186 -1.37 -16.61 -7.14
CA ARG A 186 -0.49 -16.35 -8.29
C ARG A 186 -1.10 -15.26 -9.17
N LEU A 187 -0.24 -14.45 -9.77
CA LEU A 187 -0.65 -13.49 -10.78
C LEU A 187 -0.33 -14.03 -12.17
N GLU A 188 -1.26 -13.86 -13.10
CA GLU A 188 -1.15 -14.27 -14.49
C GLU A 188 -1.65 -13.19 -15.44
N CYS A 189 -1.49 -13.37 -16.74
CA CYS A 189 -1.97 -12.44 -17.79
C CYS A 189 -1.55 -10.98 -17.56
N GLY A 190 -0.42 -10.76 -16.87
CA GLY A 190 0.12 -9.43 -16.60
C GLY A 190 -0.51 -8.72 -15.40
N GLY A 191 -0.90 -9.45 -14.37
CA GLY A 191 -1.28 -8.91 -13.05
C GLY A 191 -2.74 -9.13 -12.64
N TYR A 192 -3.36 -10.21 -13.11
CA TYR A 192 -4.66 -10.70 -12.64
C TYR A 192 -4.49 -11.96 -11.78
N ALA A 193 -5.39 -12.18 -10.84
CA ALA A 193 -5.30 -13.35 -9.99
C ALA A 193 -5.69 -14.62 -10.76
N ALA A 194 -4.82 -15.62 -10.69
CA ALA A 194 -5.08 -16.95 -11.25
C ALA A 194 -6.12 -17.69 -10.39
N ALA A 195 -6.92 -18.53 -11.04
CA ALA A 195 -7.88 -19.38 -10.34
C ALA A 195 -7.18 -20.41 -9.43
N GLU A 196 -6.03 -20.93 -9.89
CA GLU A 196 -5.24 -21.91 -9.15
C GLU A 196 -4.32 -21.23 -8.15
N ARG A 197 -4.35 -21.69 -6.89
CA ARG A 197 -3.48 -21.22 -5.82
C ARG A 197 -2.15 -21.98 -5.83
N GLY A 198 -1.08 -21.26 -5.52
CA GLY A 198 0.23 -21.85 -5.27
C GLY A 198 0.41 -22.24 -3.81
N ASP A 199 1.44 -23.02 -3.54
CA ASP A 199 1.94 -23.29 -2.20
C ASP A 199 3.20 -22.46 -1.95
N PHE A 200 3.31 -21.86 -0.77
CA PHE A 200 4.44 -21.05 -0.35
C PHE A 200 4.85 -21.46 1.05
N PHE A 201 6.06 -22.00 1.19
CA PHE A 201 6.55 -22.48 2.48
C PHE A 201 7.38 -21.42 3.21
N VAL A 202 6.94 -21.05 4.40
CA VAL A 202 7.63 -20.11 5.29
C VAL A 202 8.43 -20.89 6.33
N GLN A 203 9.75 -20.74 6.27
CA GLN A 203 10.68 -21.30 7.27
C GLN A 203 10.64 -20.47 8.57
N GLU A 204 11.00 -21.07 9.70
CA GLU A 204 11.05 -20.37 11.00
C GLU A 204 12.05 -19.18 11.01
N LEU A 205 13.16 -19.32 10.30
CA LEU A 205 14.16 -18.26 10.17
C LEU A 205 13.79 -17.15 9.18
N GLY A 206 12.66 -17.33 8.44
CA GLY A 206 12.24 -16.44 7.38
C GLY A 206 12.54 -17.00 5.99
N VAL A 207 12.06 -16.28 4.96
CA VAL A 207 12.22 -16.64 3.55
C VAL A 207 13.32 -15.78 2.94
N PRO A 208 14.39 -16.36 2.37
CA PRO A 208 15.47 -15.59 1.74
C PRO A 208 14.96 -14.85 0.49
N ILE A 209 15.39 -13.62 0.31
CA ILE A 209 15.10 -12.81 -0.87
C ILE A 209 16.21 -13.06 -1.89
N THR A 210 15.87 -13.80 -2.93
CA THR A 210 16.77 -14.18 -4.04
C THR A 210 16.36 -13.52 -5.35
N LYS A 211 17.15 -13.67 -6.40
CA LYS A 211 16.83 -13.16 -7.76
C LYS A 211 15.50 -13.71 -8.29
N ASP A 212 15.12 -14.90 -7.86
CA ASP A 212 13.91 -15.59 -8.35
C ASP A 212 12.66 -15.33 -7.49
N THR A 213 12.82 -14.69 -6.31
CA THR A 213 11.70 -14.50 -5.36
C THR A 213 10.49 -13.83 -6.01
N PHE A 214 10.71 -12.83 -6.85
CA PHE A 214 9.65 -12.08 -7.54
C PHE A 214 9.60 -12.33 -9.05
N ALA A 215 10.21 -13.41 -9.56
CA ALA A 215 10.25 -13.71 -10.99
C ALA A 215 8.84 -13.95 -11.59
N GLY A 216 7.90 -14.43 -10.78
CA GLY A 216 6.50 -14.66 -11.16
C GLY A 216 5.56 -13.47 -10.84
N ASP A 217 6.08 -12.25 -10.62
CA ASP A 217 5.35 -11.07 -10.16
C ASP A 217 5.22 -11.01 -8.62
N ALA A 218 4.24 -10.25 -8.07
CA ALA A 218 4.03 -10.11 -6.65
C ALA A 218 3.59 -11.44 -5.98
N LEU A 219 4.09 -11.65 -4.76
CA LEU A 219 3.59 -12.70 -3.87
C LEU A 219 2.37 -12.15 -3.13
N VAL A 220 1.20 -12.71 -3.36
CA VAL A 220 -0.05 -12.23 -2.79
C VAL A 220 -0.63 -13.26 -1.82
N PHE A 221 -0.89 -12.83 -0.57
CA PHE A 221 -1.46 -13.66 0.49
C PHE A 221 -2.78 -13.08 0.97
N GLU A 222 -3.80 -13.92 1.05
CA GLU A 222 -5.18 -13.54 1.39
C GLU A 222 -5.59 -14.14 2.74
N ASN A 223 -5.98 -13.31 3.74
CA ASN A 223 -6.47 -13.72 5.06
C ASN A 223 -5.53 -14.65 5.87
N GLN A 224 -4.23 -14.49 5.71
CA GLN A 224 -3.26 -15.39 6.33
C GLN A 224 -2.21 -14.68 7.19
N LEU A 225 -1.98 -13.40 6.94
CA LEU A 225 -0.91 -12.63 7.55
C LEU A 225 -1.47 -11.33 8.11
N ASN A 226 -0.86 -10.85 9.21
CA ASN A 226 -1.12 -9.54 9.79
C ASN A 226 0.17 -8.76 10.11
N SER A 227 1.34 -9.37 9.89
CA SER A 227 2.60 -8.64 9.83
C SER A 227 3.62 -9.33 8.90
N VAL A 228 4.49 -8.50 8.34
CA VAL A 228 5.66 -8.91 7.56
C VAL A 228 6.83 -8.02 7.94
N ALA A 229 7.98 -8.63 8.26
CA ALA A 229 9.22 -7.91 8.51
C ALA A 229 10.24 -8.14 7.39
N LEU A 230 10.93 -7.07 7.02
CA LEU A 230 12.12 -7.10 6.18
C LEU A 230 13.36 -7.14 7.08
N CYS A 231 14.19 -8.16 6.86
CA CYS A 231 15.39 -8.41 7.63
C CYS A 231 16.64 -8.23 6.75
N ASP A 232 17.75 -7.91 7.38
CA ASP A 232 19.06 -7.84 6.73
C ASP A 232 19.59 -9.23 6.35
N LYS A 233 20.82 -9.29 5.86
CA LYS A 233 21.51 -10.55 5.45
C LYS A 233 21.85 -11.46 6.63
N GLN A 234 21.83 -10.95 7.86
CA GLN A 234 22.00 -11.71 9.09
C GLN A 234 20.68 -12.23 9.67
N GLY A 235 19.54 -11.82 9.07
CA GLY A 235 18.20 -12.18 9.50
C GLY A 235 17.66 -11.28 10.62
N GLU A 236 18.30 -10.14 10.89
CA GLU A 236 17.83 -9.18 11.88
C GLU A 236 16.79 -8.23 11.25
N PRO A 237 15.58 -8.13 11.82
CA PRO A 237 14.53 -7.28 11.30
C PRO A 237 14.88 -5.79 11.47
N TYR A 238 14.63 -4.97 10.46
CA TYR A 238 14.81 -3.52 10.52
C TYR A 238 13.60 -2.71 10.07
N VAL A 239 12.67 -3.33 9.34
CA VAL A 239 11.35 -2.78 9.03
C VAL A 239 10.32 -3.86 9.27
N GLU A 240 9.24 -3.55 9.97
CA GLU A 240 8.08 -4.43 10.12
C GLU A 240 6.80 -3.65 9.84
N LEU A 241 5.94 -4.21 8.99
CA LEU A 241 4.58 -3.72 8.80
C LEU A 241 3.60 -4.60 9.56
N SER A 242 2.71 -3.94 10.33
CA SER A 242 1.57 -4.56 10.99
C SER A 242 0.28 -3.99 10.44
N PHE A 243 -0.71 -4.84 10.15
CA PHE A 243 -1.95 -4.46 9.47
C PHE A 243 -3.10 -5.42 9.75
N ASP A 244 -4.34 -4.91 9.62
CA ASP A 244 -5.57 -5.71 9.64
C ASP A 244 -6.11 -5.95 8.22
N ALA A 245 -5.38 -5.53 7.21
CA ALA A 245 -5.77 -5.71 5.81
C ALA A 245 -5.92 -7.19 5.46
N PRO A 246 -6.99 -7.60 4.75
CA PRO A 246 -7.23 -9.01 4.40
C PRO A 246 -6.26 -9.55 3.37
N VAL A 247 -5.53 -8.67 2.67
CA VAL A 247 -4.59 -9.06 1.62
C VAL A 247 -3.27 -8.33 1.83
N VAL A 248 -2.16 -9.03 1.60
CA VAL A 248 -0.83 -8.40 1.50
C VAL A 248 -0.13 -8.84 0.23
N GLY A 249 0.42 -7.87 -0.48
CA GLY A 249 1.32 -8.05 -1.62
C GLY A 249 2.77 -7.83 -1.21
N LEU A 250 3.67 -8.67 -1.71
CA LEU A 250 5.12 -8.48 -1.57
C LEU A 250 5.70 -8.43 -2.98
N TRP A 251 6.47 -7.38 -3.29
CA TRP A 251 6.93 -7.17 -4.65
C TRP A 251 8.29 -6.46 -4.73
N SER A 252 9.02 -6.80 -5.75
CA SER A 252 10.19 -6.07 -6.24
C SER A 252 10.29 -6.27 -7.76
N PRO A 253 10.73 -5.28 -8.54
CA PRO A 253 10.87 -5.48 -9.98
C PRO A 253 11.99 -6.48 -10.27
N ALA A 254 11.63 -7.57 -10.99
CA ALA A 254 12.55 -8.68 -11.31
C ALA A 254 13.20 -8.60 -12.69
N LYS A 255 12.81 -7.62 -13.54
CA LYS A 255 13.21 -7.56 -14.96
C LYS A 255 14.70 -7.35 -15.21
N THR A 256 15.44 -6.81 -14.26
CA THR A 256 16.88 -6.45 -14.39
C THR A 256 17.76 -7.14 -13.35
N GLY A 257 17.30 -8.24 -12.76
CA GLY A 257 17.93 -8.83 -11.59
C GLY A 257 17.33 -8.24 -10.30
N TYR A 258 18.18 -7.99 -9.28
CA TYR A 258 17.69 -7.31 -8.07
C TYR A 258 17.41 -5.82 -8.32
N ALA A 259 16.27 -5.33 -7.82
CA ALA A 259 16.13 -3.93 -7.46
C ALA A 259 16.65 -3.73 -6.01
N PRO A 260 17.11 -2.51 -5.65
CA PRO A 260 17.67 -2.25 -4.32
C PRO A 260 16.62 -2.12 -3.20
N PHE A 261 15.40 -2.58 -3.42
CA PHE A 261 14.26 -2.48 -2.51
C PHE A 261 13.26 -3.61 -2.70
N MET A 262 12.36 -3.78 -1.74
CA MET A 262 11.10 -4.50 -1.92
C MET A 262 9.92 -3.73 -1.33
N CYS A 263 8.72 -4.02 -1.82
CA CYS A 263 7.48 -3.48 -1.30
C CYS A 263 6.81 -4.46 -0.35
N ILE A 264 6.18 -3.94 0.72
CA ILE A 264 5.29 -4.69 1.62
C ILE A 264 3.96 -3.94 1.62
N GLU A 265 2.94 -4.53 1.05
CA GLU A 265 1.76 -3.83 0.55
C GLU A 265 0.48 -4.33 1.22
N PRO A 266 0.03 -3.73 2.34
CA PRO A 266 -1.27 -4.06 2.94
C PRO A 266 -2.41 -3.53 2.07
N TRP A 267 -3.39 -4.41 1.74
CA TRP A 267 -4.49 -4.12 0.82
C TRP A 267 -5.86 -4.47 1.40
N TYR A 268 -6.77 -3.53 1.38
CA TYR A 268 -8.22 -3.74 1.48
C TYR A 268 -8.79 -3.80 0.07
N GLY A 269 -8.41 -4.84 -0.64
CA GLY A 269 -8.68 -5.04 -2.05
C GLY A 269 -7.74 -6.05 -2.69
N ARG A 270 -8.01 -6.41 -3.95
CA ARG A 270 -7.17 -7.27 -4.79
C ARG A 270 -7.47 -6.99 -6.28
N CYS A 271 -6.53 -7.29 -7.16
CA CYS A 271 -6.80 -7.32 -8.59
C CYS A 271 -7.96 -8.27 -8.93
N ASP A 272 -8.58 -8.10 -10.07
CA ASP A 272 -9.59 -9.04 -10.55
C ASP A 272 -8.98 -10.43 -10.79
N ASP A 273 -9.83 -11.44 -10.74
CA ASP A 273 -9.50 -12.74 -11.28
C ASP A 273 -9.40 -12.67 -12.81
N SER A 274 -8.59 -13.54 -13.39
CA SER A 274 -8.55 -13.71 -14.84
C SER A 274 -9.94 -14.00 -15.36
N ASN A 275 -10.38 -13.28 -16.41
CA ASN A 275 -11.71 -13.37 -17.00
C ASN A 275 -12.87 -12.92 -16.08
N PHE A 276 -12.62 -12.02 -15.13
CA PHE A 276 -13.69 -11.44 -14.32
C PHE A 276 -14.59 -10.54 -15.18
N GLU A 277 -15.83 -10.96 -15.36
CA GLU A 277 -16.87 -10.22 -16.12
C GLU A 277 -17.97 -9.65 -15.21
N GLY A 278 -17.75 -9.73 -13.89
CA GLY A 278 -18.72 -9.28 -12.90
C GLY A 278 -18.81 -7.76 -12.78
N SER A 279 -19.89 -7.27 -12.19
CA SER A 279 -20.01 -5.87 -11.81
C SER A 279 -19.02 -5.52 -10.69
N TYR A 280 -18.57 -4.26 -10.66
CA TYR A 280 -17.58 -3.75 -9.73
C TYR A 280 -17.90 -4.01 -8.25
N ASN A 281 -19.17 -3.91 -7.88
CA ASN A 281 -19.64 -4.22 -6.53
C ASN A 281 -19.54 -5.70 -6.14
N ASN A 282 -19.21 -6.59 -7.08
CA ASN A 282 -18.98 -8.02 -6.85
C ASN A 282 -17.49 -8.40 -6.91
N LYS A 283 -16.61 -7.41 -7.07
CA LYS A 283 -15.17 -7.61 -7.10
C LYS A 283 -14.67 -8.23 -5.79
N PRO A 284 -13.68 -9.16 -5.81
CA PRO A 284 -13.10 -9.70 -4.59
C PRO A 284 -12.56 -8.60 -3.66
N TYR A 285 -12.84 -8.74 -2.36
CA TYR A 285 -12.41 -7.78 -1.33
C TYR A 285 -12.86 -6.33 -1.59
N ILE A 286 -13.99 -6.13 -2.25
CA ILE A 286 -14.59 -4.80 -2.40
C ILE A 286 -15.10 -4.31 -1.04
N ASN A 287 -14.76 -3.09 -0.66
CA ASN A 287 -15.38 -2.42 0.47
C ASN A 287 -16.67 -1.76 0.02
N HIS A 288 -17.69 -1.80 0.86
CA HIS A 288 -19.01 -1.22 0.63
C HIS A 288 -19.36 -0.32 1.80
N LEU A 289 -19.84 0.88 1.50
CA LEU A 289 -20.41 1.80 2.48
C LEU A 289 -21.79 2.25 1.97
N GLN A 290 -22.75 2.21 2.86
CA GLN A 290 -24.05 2.84 2.62
C GLN A 290 -23.90 4.37 2.67
N LYS A 291 -24.96 5.09 2.29
CA LYS A 291 -25.01 6.54 2.38
C LYS A 291 -24.60 7.02 3.78
N GLU A 292 -23.71 8.03 3.84
CA GLU A 292 -23.19 8.63 5.07
C GLU A 292 -22.34 7.72 5.96
N GLU A 293 -22.06 6.48 5.54
CA GLU A 293 -21.13 5.62 6.25
C GLU A 293 -19.66 6.01 5.99
N ILE A 294 -18.81 5.64 6.93
CA ILE A 294 -17.38 5.98 6.95
C ILE A 294 -16.56 4.72 7.17
N PHE A 295 -15.63 4.45 6.28
CA PHE A 295 -14.60 3.45 6.47
C PHE A 295 -13.39 4.07 7.19
N LYS A 296 -12.85 3.37 8.18
CA LYS A 296 -11.65 3.77 8.91
C LYS A 296 -10.73 2.57 9.11
N THR A 297 -9.47 2.73 8.79
CA THR A 297 -8.46 1.71 9.05
C THR A 297 -7.08 2.32 9.19
N CYS A 298 -6.10 1.52 9.58
CA CYS A 298 -4.69 1.93 9.61
C CYS A 298 -3.76 0.73 9.41
N TYR A 299 -2.52 1.03 9.04
CA TYR A 299 -1.39 0.11 9.16
C TYR A 299 -0.21 0.83 9.81
N ILE A 300 0.74 0.08 10.32
CA ILE A 300 1.89 0.60 11.06
C ILE A 300 3.17 0.12 10.41
N MET A 301 4.09 1.03 10.17
CA MET A 301 5.46 0.74 9.78
C MET A 301 6.35 0.97 10.99
N ASN A 302 6.96 -0.09 11.52
CA ASN A 302 7.91 -0.06 12.64
C ASN A 302 9.34 -0.12 12.12
N PHE A 303 10.21 0.80 12.59
CA PHE A 303 11.60 0.91 12.19
C PHE A 303 12.49 0.51 13.36
N ILE A 304 13.05 -0.69 13.25
CA ILE A 304 13.85 -1.35 14.29
C ILE A 304 15.31 -0.92 14.13
N LYS A 305 16.00 -0.71 15.26
CA LYS A 305 17.38 -0.18 15.27
C LYS A 305 18.40 -1.25 14.90
#